data_0020e6c6077d4c7b90aa41724b387a40
#
_entry.id   0020e6c6077d4c7b90aa41724b387a40
#
_cell.length_a   1.000
_cell.length_b   1.000
_cell.length_c   1.000
_cell.angle_alpha   90.00
_cell.angle_beta   90.00
_cell.angle_gamma   90.00
#
_symmetry.space_group_name_H-M   'P 1'
#
loop_
_entity.id
_entity.type
_entity.pdbx_description
1 polymer ?
#
loop_
_entity_poly.entity_id
_entity_poly.type
_entity_poly.pdbx_seq_one_letter_code
_entity_poly.pdbx_strand_id
1 'polypeptide(L)'
;MRELPCADIAQLARAADLSIKLNEKNMELSTKSKGNLTELQCLAAFVEHGCAVSIPYGDNSKYDFIADINGQLLKIQVKTSSMKTEGSIKFSCRSTHVNCKGTTSERYTSKDIDFFATYWNNQCYLVPVNECSVEKTLRFVPPKNGQIKGITFAKDYTLEKQIDKIKGGSN
;
A
#
# COMPACT_ATOMS: atom_id res chain seq x y z
N MET A 1 5.18 -11.63 -44.11
CA MET A 1 4.95 -11.83 -42.68
C MET A 1 3.82 -12.85 -42.51
N ARG A 2 4.10 -14.00 -41.91
CA ARG A 2 3.03 -14.97 -41.63
C ARG A 2 2.36 -14.56 -40.29
N GLU A 3 1.08 -14.23 -40.34
CA GLU A 3 0.31 -14.04 -39.12
C GLU A 3 0.16 -15.38 -38.40
N LEU A 4 0.45 -15.41 -37.11
CA LEU A 4 0.21 -16.58 -36.28
C LEU A 4 -1.30 -16.78 -36.11
N PRO A 5 -1.82 -18.03 -36.24
CA PRO A 5 -3.24 -18.29 -36.08
C PRO A 5 -3.69 -17.96 -34.64
N CYS A 6 -4.89 -17.39 -34.49
CA CYS A 6 -5.48 -16.97 -33.20
C CYS A 6 -5.46 -18.06 -32.12
N ALA A 7 -5.46 -19.33 -32.51
CA ALA A 7 -5.37 -20.49 -31.59
C ALA A 7 -4.02 -20.53 -30.84
N ASP A 8 -2.92 -20.16 -31.50
CA ASP A 8 -1.58 -20.20 -30.90
C ASP A 8 -1.39 -19.10 -29.85
N ILE A 9 -1.99 -17.92 -30.07
CA ILE A 9 -1.93 -16.80 -29.11
C ILE A 9 -2.70 -17.16 -27.83
N ALA A 10 -3.88 -17.78 -27.95
CA ALA A 10 -4.66 -18.22 -26.80
C ALA A 10 -3.97 -19.33 -26.00
N GLN A 11 -3.23 -20.23 -26.69
CA GLN A 11 -2.47 -21.30 -26.05
C GLN A 11 -1.22 -20.76 -25.33
N LEU A 12 -0.52 -19.79 -25.92
CA LEU A 12 0.59 -19.09 -25.29
C LEU A 12 0.15 -18.29 -24.06
N ALA A 13 -1.00 -17.60 -24.13
CA ALA A 13 -1.57 -16.87 -23.00
C ALA A 13 -1.95 -17.81 -21.84
N ARG A 14 -2.54 -18.98 -22.12
CA ARG A 14 -2.83 -20.01 -21.11
C ARG A 14 -1.57 -20.61 -20.51
N ALA A 15 -0.53 -20.84 -21.29
CA ALA A 15 0.76 -21.35 -20.80
C ALA A 15 1.45 -20.32 -19.91
N ALA A 16 1.41 -19.03 -20.25
CA ALA A 16 1.93 -17.93 -19.44
C ALA A 16 1.16 -17.80 -18.12
N ASP A 17 -0.19 -17.88 -18.13
CA ASP A 17 -1.05 -17.85 -16.94
C ASP A 17 -0.80 -19.05 -16.03
N LEU A 18 -0.58 -20.23 -16.60
CA LEU A 18 -0.21 -21.44 -15.86
C LEU A 18 1.19 -21.32 -15.23
N SER A 19 2.15 -20.73 -15.93
CA SER A 19 3.50 -20.49 -15.43
C SER A 19 3.52 -19.47 -14.27
N ILE A 20 2.70 -18.42 -14.37
CA ILE A 20 2.50 -17.45 -13.31
C ILE A 20 1.89 -18.12 -12.07
N LYS A 21 0.83 -18.90 -12.23
CA LYS A 21 0.19 -19.65 -11.12
C LYS A 21 1.08 -20.72 -10.49
N LEU A 22 1.94 -21.39 -11.28
CA LEU A 22 2.93 -22.34 -10.77
C LEU A 22 4.04 -21.65 -9.98
N ASN A 23 4.47 -20.46 -10.40
CA ASN A 23 5.44 -19.65 -9.65
C ASN A 23 4.85 -19.08 -8.36
N GLU A 24 3.58 -18.68 -8.34
CA GLU A 24 2.89 -18.22 -7.13
C GLU A 24 2.82 -19.31 -6.04
N LYS A 25 2.78 -20.58 -6.43
CA LYS A 25 2.64 -21.72 -5.51
C LYS A 25 3.94 -22.12 -4.80
N ASN A 26 5.12 -21.66 -5.28
CA ASN A 26 6.42 -22.15 -4.82
C ASN A 26 7.39 -21.09 -4.29
N MET A 27 7.01 -19.79 -4.23
CA MET A 27 7.91 -18.74 -3.75
C MET A 27 7.30 -18.02 -2.56
N GLU A 28 7.60 -18.53 -1.37
CA GLU A 28 7.29 -17.81 -0.13
C GLU A 28 8.25 -16.62 0.00
N LEU A 29 7.76 -15.42 -0.33
CA LEU A 29 8.55 -14.20 -0.23
C LEU A 29 8.96 -13.95 1.22
N SER A 30 10.22 -13.62 1.44
CA SER A 30 10.70 -13.13 2.73
C SER A 30 9.93 -11.89 3.17
N THR A 31 9.92 -11.59 4.47
CA THR A 31 9.28 -10.37 5.00
C THR A 31 9.81 -9.10 4.31
N LYS A 32 11.12 -9.04 4.06
CA LYS A 32 11.76 -7.93 3.35
C LYS A 32 11.26 -7.83 1.91
N SER A 33 11.19 -8.96 1.20
CA SER A 33 10.69 -8.99 -0.19
C SER A 33 9.21 -8.61 -0.29
N LYS A 34 8.39 -9.01 0.70
CA LYS A 34 6.98 -8.57 0.81
C LYS A 34 6.90 -7.05 1.02
N GLY A 35 7.78 -6.48 1.85
CA GLY A 35 7.89 -5.03 2.06
C GLY A 35 8.20 -4.29 0.76
N ASN A 36 9.28 -4.70 0.09
CA ASN A 36 9.70 -4.08 -1.18
C ASN A 36 8.62 -4.18 -2.26
N LEU A 37 7.93 -5.34 -2.36
CA LEU A 37 6.84 -5.51 -3.32
C LEU A 37 5.67 -4.56 -3.00
N THR A 38 5.28 -4.43 -1.73
CA THR A 38 4.21 -3.50 -1.32
C THR A 38 4.55 -2.05 -1.67
N GLU A 39 5.82 -1.66 -1.48
CA GLU A 39 6.31 -0.32 -1.83
C GLU A 39 6.22 -0.07 -3.34
N LEU A 40 6.70 -1.00 -4.17
CA LEU A 40 6.61 -0.89 -5.63
C LEU A 40 5.15 -0.84 -6.11
N GLN A 41 4.25 -1.62 -5.51
CA GLN A 41 2.82 -1.59 -5.84
C GLN A 41 2.17 -0.25 -5.46
N CYS A 42 2.53 0.33 -4.32
CA CYS A 42 2.06 1.66 -3.94
C CYS A 42 2.59 2.73 -4.90
N LEU A 43 3.90 2.72 -5.22
CA LEU A 43 4.51 3.65 -6.18
C LEU A 43 3.80 3.58 -7.54
N ALA A 44 3.60 2.37 -8.08
CA ALA A 44 2.91 2.17 -9.34
C ALA A 44 1.48 2.76 -9.30
N ALA A 45 0.74 2.50 -8.22
CA ALA A 45 -0.62 3.03 -8.06
C ALA A 45 -0.64 4.57 -8.06
N PHE A 46 0.30 5.24 -7.40
CA PHE A 46 0.38 6.71 -7.44
C PHE A 46 0.65 7.23 -8.85
N VAL A 47 1.57 6.60 -9.58
CA VAL A 47 1.88 6.97 -10.98
C VAL A 47 0.67 6.73 -11.89
N GLU A 48 -0.05 5.62 -11.73
CA GLU A 48 -1.28 5.33 -12.47
C GLU A 48 -2.38 6.38 -12.25
N HIS A 49 -2.42 7.00 -11.05
CA HIS A 49 -3.32 8.11 -10.73
C HIS A 49 -2.78 9.50 -11.15
N GLY A 50 -1.68 9.52 -11.91
CA GLY A 50 -1.10 10.76 -12.47
C GLY A 50 -0.31 11.58 -11.46
N CYS A 51 0.11 11.01 -10.33
CA CYS A 51 0.97 11.67 -9.36
C CYS A 51 2.45 11.53 -9.76
N ALA A 52 3.22 12.62 -9.70
CA ALA A 52 4.67 12.51 -9.76
C ALA A 52 5.20 11.97 -8.42
N VAL A 53 6.19 11.09 -8.47
CA VAL A 53 6.79 10.49 -7.28
C VAL A 53 8.29 10.74 -7.24
N SER A 54 8.85 10.95 -6.04
CA SER A 54 10.28 11.14 -5.81
C SER A 54 10.74 10.25 -4.67
N ILE A 55 11.78 9.46 -4.91
CA ILE A 55 12.37 8.55 -3.93
C ILE A 55 13.52 9.26 -3.24
N PRO A 56 13.64 9.24 -1.90
CA PRO A 56 14.75 9.86 -1.19
C PRO A 56 16.06 9.14 -1.53
N TYR A 57 17.15 9.92 -1.59
CA TYR A 57 18.47 9.34 -1.73
C TYR A 57 18.96 8.82 -0.37
N GLY A 58 19.27 7.52 -0.31
CA GLY A 58 19.68 6.82 0.92
C GLY A 58 18.51 6.36 1.78
N ASP A 59 18.82 5.68 2.88
CA ASP A 59 17.90 4.91 3.71
C ASP A 59 17.60 5.52 5.09
N ASN A 60 18.02 6.79 5.31
CA ASN A 60 17.83 7.49 6.59
C ASN A 60 16.49 8.24 6.69
N SER A 61 15.72 8.29 5.61
CA SER A 61 14.44 9.00 5.60
C SER A 61 13.37 8.20 6.35
N LYS A 62 12.48 8.92 7.03
CA LYS A 62 11.32 8.31 7.71
C LYS A 62 10.14 8.05 6.77
N TYR A 63 10.28 8.35 5.48
CA TYR A 63 9.31 8.11 4.43
C TYR A 63 9.97 7.34 3.27
N ASP A 64 9.18 6.57 2.55
CA ASP A 64 9.66 5.76 1.43
C ASP A 64 9.69 6.56 0.13
N PHE A 65 8.71 7.47 -0.05
CA PHE A 65 8.70 8.38 -1.19
C PHE A 65 7.89 9.66 -0.90
N ILE A 66 8.06 10.66 -1.78
CA ILE A 66 7.24 11.86 -1.82
C ILE A 66 6.33 11.74 -3.04
N ALA A 67 5.04 12.00 -2.86
CA ALA A 67 4.06 12.14 -3.93
C ALA A 67 3.68 13.61 -4.11
N ASP A 68 3.73 14.09 -5.36
CA ASP A 68 3.15 15.37 -5.73
C ASP A 68 1.68 15.16 -6.12
N ILE A 69 0.78 15.69 -5.32
CA ILE A 69 -0.65 15.67 -5.60
C ILE A 69 -1.12 17.12 -5.75
N ASN A 70 -1.32 17.55 -6.98
CA ASN A 70 -1.78 18.91 -7.31
C ASN A 70 -0.88 20.02 -6.73
N GLY A 71 0.45 19.84 -6.80
CA GLY A 71 1.44 20.78 -6.28
C GLY A 71 1.72 20.66 -4.77
N GLN A 72 1.05 19.76 -4.07
CA GLN A 72 1.36 19.43 -2.67
C GLN A 72 2.32 18.24 -2.59
N LEU A 73 3.50 18.48 -2.04
CA LEU A 73 4.51 17.46 -1.83
C LEU A 73 4.25 16.72 -0.50
N LEU A 74 3.78 15.48 -0.58
CA LEU A 74 3.34 14.69 0.56
C LEU A 74 4.31 13.52 0.80
N LYS A 75 4.78 13.39 2.03
CA LYS A 75 5.67 12.31 2.48
C LYS A 75 4.86 11.06 2.79
N ILE A 76 5.17 9.98 2.11
CA ILE A 76 4.45 8.70 2.19
C ILE A 76 5.34 7.63 2.79
N GLN A 77 4.86 6.97 3.83
CA GLN A 77 5.46 5.76 4.40
C GLN A 77 4.63 4.54 4.05
N VAL A 78 5.21 3.56 3.40
CA VAL A 78 4.53 2.31 3.06
C VAL A 78 4.63 1.30 4.20
N LYS A 79 3.54 0.60 4.46
CA LYS A 79 3.49 -0.51 5.42
C LYS A 79 2.80 -1.71 4.80
N THR A 80 3.44 -2.87 4.88
CA THR A 80 2.81 -4.12 4.47
C THR A 80 1.67 -4.43 5.43
N SER A 81 0.50 -4.72 4.87
CA SER A 81 -0.67 -5.14 5.63
C SER A 81 -0.76 -6.67 5.72
N SER A 82 -1.46 -7.12 6.72
CA SER A 82 -1.83 -8.52 6.91
C SER A 82 -3.30 -8.65 7.23
N MET A 83 -3.90 -9.80 6.93
CA MET A 83 -5.27 -10.09 7.35
C MET A 83 -5.34 -10.09 8.89
N LYS A 84 -6.29 -9.36 9.46
CA LYS A 84 -6.54 -9.35 10.91
C LYS A 84 -7.64 -10.33 11.27
N THR A 85 -8.75 -10.22 10.57
CA THR A 85 -9.92 -11.12 10.65
C THR A 85 -10.52 -11.18 9.26
N GLU A 86 -11.44 -12.13 9.01
CA GLU A 86 -12.19 -12.15 7.76
C GLU A 86 -12.82 -10.79 7.47
N GLY A 87 -12.51 -10.23 6.29
CA GLY A 87 -12.98 -8.91 5.87
C GLY A 87 -12.29 -7.71 6.50
N SER A 88 -11.09 -7.86 7.09
CA SER A 88 -10.28 -6.72 7.54
C SER A 88 -8.78 -6.98 7.44
N ILE A 89 -8.02 -5.93 7.16
CA ILE A 89 -6.57 -5.91 7.20
C ILE A 89 -6.07 -4.97 8.28
N LYS A 90 -4.82 -5.17 8.68
CA LYS A 90 -4.11 -4.30 9.61
C LYS A 90 -2.67 -4.07 9.17
N PHE A 91 -2.11 -2.94 9.55
CA PHE A 91 -0.69 -2.63 9.41
C PHE A 91 -0.17 -1.85 10.62
N SER A 92 1.13 -1.98 10.89
CA SER A 92 1.80 -1.25 11.97
C SER A 92 2.01 0.23 11.59
N CYS A 93 1.71 1.15 12.49
CA CYS A 93 1.96 2.59 12.34
C CYS A 93 3.21 3.03 13.14
N ARG A 94 4.14 2.12 13.37
CA ARG A 94 5.39 2.37 14.09
C ARG A 94 6.61 2.10 13.22
N SER A 95 7.67 2.84 13.48
CA SER A 95 9.02 2.48 13.04
C SER A 95 9.64 1.56 14.08
N THR A 96 10.28 0.49 13.64
CA THR A 96 10.97 -0.45 14.53
C THR A 96 12.43 -0.55 14.10
N HIS A 97 13.33 -0.21 15.01
CA HIS A 97 14.76 -0.33 14.80
C HIS A 97 15.32 -1.41 15.75
N VAL A 98 16.01 -2.37 15.16
CA VAL A 98 16.70 -3.43 15.89
C VAL A 98 18.20 -3.11 15.88
N ASN A 99 18.79 -2.97 17.05
CA ASN A 99 20.24 -2.81 17.22
C ASN A 99 20.77 -3.77 18.26
N CYS A 100 22.08 -3.80 18.46
CA CYS A 100 22.75 -4.70 19.44
C CYS A 100 22.32 -4.47 20.90
N LYS A 101 21.66 -3.34 21.20
CA LYS A 101 21.15 -3.00 22.54
C LYS A 101 19.66 -3.35 22.73
N GLY A 102 18.99 -3.84 21.67
CA GLY A 102 17.59 -4.25 21.70
C GLY A 102 16.75 -3.64 20.58
N THR A 103 15.44 -3.75 20.73
CA THR A 103 14.45 -3.24 19.77
C THR A 103 13.83 -1.95 20.30
N THR A 104 13.93 -0.87 19.54
CA THR A 104 13.23 0.39 19.81
C THR A 104 12.10 0.56 18.83
N SER A 105 10.98 1.13 19.29
CA SER A 105 9.80 1.34 18.46
C SER A 105 9.27 2.76 18.70
N GLU A 106 9.23 3.55 17.63
CA GLU A 106 8.79 4.94 17.66
C GLU A 106 7.50 5.14 16.86
N ARG A 107 6.70 6.12 17.26
CA ARG A 107 5.52 6.54 16.50
C ARG A 107 5.94 7.55 15.43
N TYR A 108 5.31 7.44 14.28
CA TYR A 108 5.38 8.51 13.28
C TYR A 108 4.49 9.67 13.69
N THR A 109 4.96 10.87 13.40
CA THR A 109 4.25 12.14 13.61
C THR A 109 4.03 12.85 12.30
N SER A 110 3.18 13.89 12.28
CA SER A 110 2.99 14.75 11.10
C SER A 110 4.24 15.53 10.68
N LYS A 111 5.28 15.57 11.51
CA LYS A 111 6.60 16.11 11.12
C LYS A 111 7.39 15.11 10.28
N ASP A 112 7.18 13.81 10.50
CA ASP A 112 7.90 12.73 9.86
C ASP A 112 7.29 12.38 8.50
N ILE A 113 5.96 12.18 8.46
CA ILE A 113 5.20 11.76 7.28
C ILE A 113 3.81 12.40 7.28
N ASP A 114 3.19 12.46 6.11
CA ASP A 114 1.81 12.94 5.95
C ASP A 114 0.83 11.77 5.94
N PHE A 115 1.19 10.67 5.26
CA PHE A 115 0.33 9.51 5.10
C PHE A 115 1.09 8.18 5.25
N PHE A 116 0.35 7.17 5.72
CA PHE A 116 0.69 5.78 5.49
C PHE A 116 0.02 5.28 4.21
N ALA A 117 0.76 4.51 3.40
CA ALA A 117 0.20 3.77 2.28
C ALA A 117 0.32 2.26 2.53
N THR A 118 -0.65 1.50 2.03
CA THR A 118 -0.61 0.03 2.00
C THR A 118 -1.32 -0.49 0.76
N TYR A 119 -0.95 -1.68 0.32
CA TYR A 119 -1.53 -2.31 -0.87
C TYR A 119 -2.17 -3.65 -0.50
N TRP A 120 -3.42 -3.86 -0.94
CA TRP A 120 -4.17 -5.08 -0.67
C TRP A 120 -5.24 -5.31 -1.75
N ASN A 121 -5.34 -6.54 -2.26
CA ASN A 121 -6.31 -6.91 -3.30
C ASN A 121 -6.35 -5.93 -4.49
N ASN A 122 -5.19 -5.68 -5.09
CA ASN A 122 -5.02 -4.78 -6.23
C ASN A 122 -5.50 -3.33 -5.98
N GLN A 123 -5.55 -2.91 -4.72
CA GLN A 123 -5.95 -1.57 -4.34
C GLN A 123 -4.94 -0.94 -3.39
N CYS A 124 -4.52 0.29 -3.67
CA CYS A 124 -3.74 1.11 -2.76
C CYS A 124 -4.67 1.88 -1.81
N TYR A 125 -4.31 1.88 -0.53
CA TYR A 125 -5.01 2.63 0.53
C TYR A 125 -4.07 3.65 1.12
N LEU A 126 -4.58 4.86 1.33
CA LEU A 126 -3.84 6.00 1.86
C LEU A 126 -4.51 6.51 3.13
N VAL A 127 -3.79 6.51 4.25
CA VAL A 127 -4.34 6.85 5.58
C VAL A 127 -3.52 7.99 6.19
N PRO A 128 -4.17 9.12 6.58
CA PRO A 128 -3.48 10.22 7.23
C PRO A 128 -2.78 9.77 8.52
N VAL A 129 -1.56 10.28 8.78
CA VAL A 129 -0.76 9.89 9.95
C VAL A 129 -1.45 10.22 11.27
N ASN A 130 -2.20 11.33 11.32
CA ASN A 130 -2.92 11.78 12.52
C ASN A 130 -4.11 10.86 12.90
N GLU A 131 -4.58 10.01 11.98
CA GLU A 131 -5.61 9.01 12.24
C GLU A 131 -5.03 7.66 12.69
N CYS A 132 -3.71 7.57 12.83
CA CYS A 132 -2.99 6.35 13.15
C CYS A 132 -2.40 6.43 14.57
N SER A 133 -2.41 5.29 15.28
CA SER A 133 -1.77 5.19 16.60
C SER A 133 -0.64 4.16 16.59
N VAL A 134 -0.87 2.98 17.09
CA VAL A 134 0.10 1.86 17.09
C VAL A 134 -0.09 0.97 15.87
N GLU A 135 -1.35 0.71 15.56
CA GLU A 135 -1.80 -0.15 14.47
C GLU A 135 -3.05 0.48 13.84
N LYS A 136 -3.18 0.40 12.54
CA LYS A 136 -4.40 0.80 11.82
C LYS A 136 -5.07 -0.43 11.23
N THR A 137 -6.38 -0.50 11.38
CA THR A 137 -7.21 -1.57 10.80
C THR A 137 -8.14 -0.96 9.77
N LEU A 138 -8.18 -1.54 8.57
CA LEU A 138 -9.13 -1.18 7.51
C LEU A 138 -10.11 -2.34 7.31
N ARG A 139 -11.40 -2.04 7.28
CA ARG A 139 -12.46 -3.02 7.19
C ARG A 139 -13.18 -2.95 5.85
N PHE A 140 -13.36 -4.09 5.20
CA PHE A 140 -14.01 -4.21 3.89
C PHE A 140 -15.51 -4.50 4.00
N VAL A 141 -15.91 -5.20 5.05
CA VAL A 141 -17.30 -5.60 5.27
C VAL A 141 -17.82 -5.07 6.60
N PRO A 142 -19.11 -4.72 6.72
CA PRO A 142 -19.71 -4.35 8.00
C PRO A 142 -19.54 -5.48 9.04
N PRO A 143 -19.36 -5.15 10.33
CA PRO A 143 -19.31 -6.16 11.37
C PRO A 143 -20.69 -6.80 11.58
N LYS A 144 -20.70 -8.08 11.96
CA LYS A 144 -21.91 -8.87 12.14
C LYS A 144 -22.85 -8.28 13.24
N ASN A 145 -22.31 -7.55 14.19
CA ASN A 145 -23.08 -6.92 15.29
C ASN A 145 -23.66 -5.54 14.95
N GLY A 146 -23.53 -5.08 13.67
CA GLY A 146 -24.07 -3.79 13.22
C GLY A 146 -23.35 -2.54 13.77
N GLN A 147 -22.25 -2.69 14.52
CA GLN A 147 -21.50 -1.55 15.04
C GLN A 147 -20.88 -0.75 13.88
N ILE A 148 -21.09 0.57 13.88
CA ILE A 148 -20.49 1.49 12.89
C ILE A 148 -19.48 2.42 13.56
N LYS A 149 -19.73 2.82 14.81
CA LYS A 149 -18.89 3.77 15.54
C LYS A 149 -17.49 3.18 15.82
N GLY A 150 -16.44 3.94 15.49
CA GLY A 150 -15.06 3.54 15.70
C GLY A 150 -14.50 2.56 14.64
N ILE A 151 -15.24 2.30 13.55
CA ILE A 151 -14.80 1.44 12.47
C ILE A 151 -14.26 2.29 11.32
N THR A 152 -13.07 1.94 10.85
CA THR A 152 -12.44 2.52 9.67
C THR A 152 -12.75 1.64 8.47
N PHE A 153 -13.61 2.09 7.57
CA PHE A 153 -13.93 1.35 6.35
C PHE A 153 -12.88 1.61 5.26
N ALA A 154 -12.35 0.54 4.67
CA ALA A 154 -11.32 0.60 3.63
C ALA A 154 -11.76 1.44 2.42
N LYS A 155 -13.05 1.36 2.04
CA LYS A 155 -13.64 2.13 0.93
C LYS A 155 -13.47 3.65 1.05
N ASP A 156 -13.23 4.18 2.27
CA ASP A 156 -13.08 5.62 2.51
C ASP A 156 -11.61 6.07 2.44
N TYR A 157 -10.69 5.12 2.33
CA TYR A 157 -9.24 5.32 2.32
C TYR A 157 -8.58 4.82 1.03
N THR A 158 -9.34 4.54 -0.03
CA THR A 158 -8.75 4.24 -1.34
C THR A 158 -7.93 5.43 -1.83
N LEU A 159 -6.82 5.16 -2.54
CA LEU A 159 -5.93 6.20 -3.06
C LEU A 159 -6.70 7.25 -3.85
N GLU A 160 -7.59 6.84 -4.77
CA GLU A 160 -8.44 7.72 -5.56
C GLU A 160 -9.20 8.72 -4.67
N LYS A 161 -9.95 8.22 -3.67
CA LYS A 161 -10.72 9.10 -2.77
C LYS A 161 -9.86 10.05 -1.96
N GLN A 162 -8.67 9.63 -1.54
CA GLN A 162 -7.78 10.49 -0.79
C GLN A 162 -7.18 11.57 -1.70
N ILE A 163 -6.83 11.24 -2.94
CA ILE A 163 -6.39 12.21 -3.95
C ILE A 163 -7.49 13.26 -4.17
N ASP A 164 -8.74 12.83 -4.33
CA ASP A 164 -9.88 13.75 -4.52
C ASP A 164 -10.08 14.69 -3.33
N LYS A 165 -9.94 14.19 -2.09
CA LYS A 165 -10.00 15.01 -0.88
C LYS A 165 -8.86 16.03 -0.81
N ILE A 166 -7.64 15.64 -1.17
CA ILE A 166 -6.47 16.52 -1.18
C ILE A 166 -6.67 17.62 -2.22
N LYS A 167 -7.12 17.28 -3.43
CA LYS A 167 -7.44 18.24 -4.49
C LYS A 167 -8.58 19.19 -4.13
N GLY A 168 -9.62 18.67 -3.46
CA GLY A 168 -10.80 19.45 -3.05
C GLY A 168 -10.58 20.34 -1.82
N GLY A 169 -9.59 20.05 -1.00
CA GLY A 169 -9.24 20.85 0.19
C GLY A 169 -8.33 22.05 -0.07
N SER A 170 -7.96 22.30 -1.33
CA SER A 170 -7.06 23.40 -1.75
C SER A 170 -7.80 24.68 -2.18
N ASN A 171 -9.06 24.87 -1.76
CA ASN A 171 -9.85 26.10 -1.99
C ASN A 171 -9.89 26.98 -0.74
#